data_d56559ade3c204800e2b961a4337543e
#
_entry.id   d56559ade3c204800e2b961a4337543e
#
_cell.length_a   1.000
_cell.length_b   1.000
_cell.length_c   1.000
_cell.angle_alpha   90.00
_cell.angle_beta   90.00
_cell.angle_gamma   90.00
#
_symmetry.space_group_name_H-M   'P 1'
#
loop_
_entity.id
_entity.type
_entity.pdbx_description
1 polymer ?
#
loop_
_entity_poly.entity_id
_entity_poly.type
_entity_poly.pdbx_seq_one_letter_code
_entity_poly.pdbx_strand_id
1 'polypeptide(L)'
;MLIFDIETDGLLEDMTKIHCMCIKDTKENKMHRFRPDEVEAGVRMLMSGDTICGHNIIAFDIPAISKVFPWFHIGKDKVVDTLVYARLVFSEINYIDNKLTRTGVLPSRLYGSHSLKAYGYRLGVLKGTYANDYEAEDVWAVFNEEMLDYNEQDVVVTEALYNKCRKKKTTVQALDLEHKAQWLMQKMEHNGFTFDMAKAEKLLSTLLAEQKKVLSKLADKCPAIPDKVFVPKRDNAKMGYKKGVPIQRYKEFNPNSRQQILWILKDHYGYPFDNDDMWNDNGNIQLNEETFKLIKKDPKASEEVKELAEMFSTNLLLTKRLGQLRDGKNGWMKLVYSDGRLHGRVNPNGAITGRATHSHPNIAQVPHVGSPYGAECRELFTVPDGWFQAGVDACGLELRCLSHYLYPFDNGEYAHECVEGDIHTKNQLAAGLPERNMAKTFIYGFLYGAGDAKIGEIVGGTAEHGAELRKKFLKATPAIKKLQQSVKNLLSTYNVEMRQREWKTRYLKGLDGRLLYTRSIHSALNLLLQSAGAIVCKYWIVRTEERLLNLGLDHGKDFQLMAWIHDEQQIACRTEGIAEIVIKEAQQAMRDTQRYFNFRCQLDTEGKIGKNWADCH
;
A
#
# COMPACT_ATOMS: atom_id res chain seq x y z
N MET A 1 19.61 -27.81 5.21
CA MET A 1 18.69 -26.91 4.51
C MET A 1 18.99 -26.99 3.04
N LEU A 2 17.96 -27.03 2.21
CA LEU A 2 18.06 -27.06 0.77
C LEU A 2 17.66 -25.68 0.23
N ILE A 3 18.57 -25.01 -0.51
CA ILE A 3 18.28 -23.72 -1.17
C ILE A 3 18.05 -24.01 -2.63
N PHE A 4 16.93 -23.57 -3.20
CA PHE A 4 16.54 -23.95 -4.55
C PHE A 4 15.93 -22.80 -5.35
N ASP A 5 15.90 -22.98 -6.65
CA ASP A 5 15.23 -22.14 -7.63
C ASP A 5 14.79 -23.00 -8.81
N ILE A 6 13.76 -22.58 -9.56
CA ILE A 6 13.26 -23.27 -10.77
C ILE A 6 13.12 -22.30 -11.93
N GLU A 7 13.24 -22.83 -13.17
CA GLU A 7 12.86 -22.12 -14.38
C GLU A 7 11.69 -22.80 -15.08
N THR A 8 10.76 -22.03 -15.58
CA THR A 8 9.49 -22.47 -16.17
C THR A 8 9.28 -21.88 -17.56
N ASP A 9 8.36 -22.44 -18.33
CA ASP A 9 7.98 -21.95 -19.68
C ASP A 9 7.05 -20.74 -19.69
N GLY A 10 6.70 -20.19 -18.52
CA GLY A 10 5.83 -19.02 -18.39
C GLY A 10 5.59 -18.60 -16.96
N LEU A 11 4.73 -17.61 -16.77
CA LEU A 11 4.25 -17.22 -15.44
C LEU A 11 3.28 -18.28 -14.90
N LEU A 12 3.02 -18.26 -13.59
CA LEU A 12 2.23 -19.30 -12.88
C LEU A 12 0.90 -19.63 -13.56
N GLU A 13 0.23 -18.66 -14.15
CA GLU A 13 -1.06 -18.83 -14.81
C GLU A 13 -0.91 -19.61 -16.13
N ASP A 14 0.08 -19.25 -16.93
CA ASP A 14 0.27 -19.75 -18.30
C ASP A 14 1.25 -20.93 -18.38
N MET A 15 2.10 -21.14 -17.35
CA MET A 15 3.09 -22.20 -17.37
C MET A 15 2.50 -23.60 -17.47
N THR A 16 3.17 -24.46 -18.21
CA THR A 16 2.79 -25.87 -18.39
C THR A 16 3.84 -26.84 -17.87
N LYS A 17 5.10 -26.43 -17.76
CA LYS A 17 6.23 -27.29 -17.36
C LYS A 17 7.32 -26.51 -16.61
N ILE A 18 8.11 -27.27 -15.87
CA ILE A 18 9.37 -26.80 -15.26
C ILE A 18 10.51 -27.26 -16.13
N HIS A 19 11.34 -26.33 -16.59
CA HIS A 19 12.48 -26.62 -17.46
C HIS A 19 13.66 -27.21 -16.72
N CYS A 20 13.98 -26.65 -15.57
CA CYS A 20 15.09 -27.11 -14.75
C CYS A 20 14.93 -26.68 -13.29
N MET A 21 15.73 -27.29 -12.45
CA MET A 21 15.81 -26.99 -11.02
C MET A 21 17.25 -27.11 -10.55
N CYS A 22 17.71 -26.17 -9.74
CA CYS A 22 18.96 -26.26 -9.00
C CYS A 22 18.70 -26.27 -7.51
N ILE A 23 19.40 -27.15 -6.78
CA ILE A 23 19.30 -27.27 -5.32
C ILE A 23 20.70 -27.27 -4.70
N LYS A 24 20.95 -26.33 -3.81
CA LYS A 24 22.16 -26.33 -2.95
C LYS A 24 21.84 -27.00 -1.64
N ASP A 25 22.47 -28.15 -1.38
CA ASP A 25 22.51 -28.71 -0.03
C ASP A 25 23.59 -27.99 0.81
N THR A 26 23.13 -27.23 1.81
CA THR A 26 24.02 -26.44 2.67
C THR A 26 24.76 -27.33 3.72
N LYS A 27 24.30 -28.55 3.98
CA LYS A 27 24.98 -29.50 4.89
C LYS A 27 26.20 -30.13 4.21
N GLU A 28 26.00 -30.59 2.97
CA GLU A 28 27.04 -31.20 2.16
C GLU A 28 27.87 -30.19 1.36
N ASN A 29 27.42 -28.93 1.32
CA ASN A 29 27.96 -27.86 0.47
C ASN A 29 27.99 -28.26 -1.01
N LYS A 30 26.98 -28.98 -1.47
CA LYS A 30 26.91 -29.53 -2.83
C LYS A 30 25.79 -28.90 -3.62
N MET A 31 26.04 -28.56 -4.89
CA MET A 31 25.03 -28.14 -5.86
C MET A 31 24.54 -29.36 -6.62
N HIS A 32 23.22 -29.50 -6.72
CA HIS A 32 22.52 -30.48 -7.53
C HIS A 32 21.79 -29.76 -8.66
N ARG A 33 21.96 -30.24 -9.89
CA ARG A 33 21.37 -29.66 -11.10
C ARG A 33 20.43 -30.70 -11.70
N PHE A 34 19.19 -30.33 -11.97
CA PHE A 34 18.18 -31.20 -12.54
C PHE A 34 17.69 -30.66 -13.86
N ARG A 35 17.90 -31.41 -14.93
CA ARG A 35 17.40 -31.13 -16.28
C ARG A 35 15.91 -31.51 -16.38
N PRO A 36 15.22 -31.22 -17.49
CA PRO A 36 13.78 -31.42 -17.61
C PRO A 36 13.27 -32.82 -17.22
N ASP A 37 14.02 -33.86 -17.57
CA ASP A 37 13.72 -35.25 -17.23
C ASP A 37 14.09 -35.65 -15.81
N GLU A 38 14.87 -34.84 -15.11
CA GLU A 38 15.35 -35.07 -13.75
C GLU A 38 14.59 -34.21 -12.70
N VAL A 39 13.74 -33.26 -13.11
CA VAL A 39 13.04 -32.31 -12.21
C VAL A 39 12.26 -33.05 -11.12
N GLU A 40 11.60 -34.15 -11.46
CA GLU A 40 10.87 -34.95 -10.46
C GLU A 40 11.78 -35.45 -9.32
N ALA A 41 13.01 -35.86 -9.62
CA ALA A 41 13.97 -36.27 -8.60
C ALA A 41 14.36 -35.08 -7.69
N GLY A 42 14.51 -33.88 -8.28
CA GLY A 42 14.73 -32.64 -7.53
C GLY A 42 13.58 -32.32 -6.57
N VAL A 43 12.33 -32.44 -7.05
CA VAL A 43 11.12 -32.24 -6.22
C VAL A 43 11.05 -33.22 -5.05
N ARG A 44 11.38 -34.50 -5.28
CA ARG A 44 11.48 -35.51 -4.22
C ARG A 44 12.58 -35.20 -3.20
N MET A 45 13.70 -34.66 -3.67
CA MET A 45 14.77 -34.18 -2.81
C MET A 45 14.32 -33.04 -1.91
N LEU A 46 13.56 -32.03 -2.45
CA LEU A 46 13.02 -30.94 -1.64
C LEU A 46 12.11 -31.43 -0.52
N MET A 47 11.24 -32.42 -0.79
CA MET A 47 10.35 -33.01 0.23
C MET A 47 11.10 -33.72 1.36
N SER A 48 12.29 -34.25 1.09
CA SER A 48 13.14 -34.91 2.11
C SER A 48 13.87 -33.91 3.01
N GLY A 49 13.91 -32.64 2.66
CA GLY A 49 14.60 -31.59 3.40
C GLY A 49 13.92 -31.22 4.71
N ASP A 50 14.73 -30.94 5.75
CA ASP A 50 14.23 -30.39 7.02
C ASP A 50 13.69 -28.97 6.83
N THR A 51 14.33 -28.20 5.96
CA THR A 51 13.97 -26.81 5.61
C THR A 51 14.34 -26.57 4.16
N ILE A 52 13.43 -25.96 3.41
CA ILE A 52 13.68 -25.44 2.06
C ILE A 52 13.74 -23.93 2.07
N CYS A 53 14.57 -23.35 1.21
CA CYS A 53 14.76 -21.91 1.11
C CYS A 53 14.86 -21.50 -0.36
N GLY A 54 14.30 -20.36 -0.70
CA GLY A 54 14.41 -19.77 -2.03
C GLY A 54 13.96 -18.32 -2.02
N HIS A 55 13.89 -17.67 -3.18
CA HIS A 55 13.52 -16.27 -3.30
C HIS A 55 12.15 -16.11 -3.97
N ASN A 56 11.15 -15.65 -3.24
CA ASN A 56 9.75 -15.53 -3.70
C ASN A 56 9.06 -16.90 -3.91
N ILE A 57 9.56 -17.92 -3.28
CA ILE A 57 9.09 -19.32 -3.49
C ILE A 57 7.66 -19.56 -3.03
N ILE A 58 7.16 -18.80 -2.04
CA ILE A 58 5.76 -18.91 -1.58
C ILE A 58 4.80 -18.46 -2.65
N ALA A 59 5.15 -17.41 -3.42
CA ALA A 59 4.26 -16.85 -4.43
C ALA A 59 4.44 -17.50 -5.81
N PHE A 60 5.56 -18.15 -6.10
CA PHE A 60 5.83 -18.68 -7.42
C PHE A 60 6.28 -20.16 -7.42
N ASP A 61 7.47 -20.49 -6.92
CA ASP A 61 8.07 -21.80 -7.13
C ASP A 61 7.26 -22.94 -6.53
N ILE A 62 6.79 -22.79 -5.29
CA ILE A 62 5.98 -23.82 -4.62
C ILE A 62 4.64 -24.03 -5.34
N PRO A 63 3.87 -23.01 -5.67
CA PRO A 63 2.68 -23.15 -6.52
C PRO A 63 2.98 -23.77 -7.90
N ALA A 64 4.07 -23.38 -8.55
CA ALA A 64 4.47 -23.93 -9.85
C ALA A 64 4.80 -25.42 -9.77
N ILE A 65 5.56 -25.83 -8.76
CA ILE A 65 5.85 -27.25 -8.50
C ILE A 65 4.55 -28.01 -8.23
N SER A 66 3.65 -27.47 -7.39
CA SER A 66 2.38 -28.12 -7.06
C SER A 66 1.44 -28.24 -8.27
N LYS A 67 1.53 -27.29 -9.23
CA LYS A 67 0.75 -27.33 -10.49
C LYS A 67 1.21 -28.49 -11.40
N VAL A 68 2.52 -28.72 -11.50
CA VAL A 68 3.12 -29.77 -12.34
C VAL A 68 3.11 -31.12 -11.62
N PHE A 69 3.36 -31.11 -10.31
CA PHE A 69 3.42 -32.31 -9.46
C PHE A 69 2.39 -32.22 -8.33
N PRO A 70 1.10 -32.61 -8.57
CA PRO A 70 0.02 -32.48 -7.57
C PRO A 70 0.24 -33.24 -6.27
N TRP A 71 1.17 -34.20 -6.26
CA TRP A 71 1.57 -34.96 -5.06
C TRP A 71 2.61 -34.22 -4.20
N PHE A 72 3.18 -33.12 -4.71
CA PHE A 72 4.13 -32.31 -3.94
C PHE A 72 3.41 -31.57 -2.81
N HIS A 73 3.91 -31.71 -1.61
CA HIS A 73 3.47 -30.93 -0.47
C HIS A 73 4.64 -30.67 0.48
N ILE A 74 4.66 -29.52 1.12
CA ILE A 74 5.65 -29.11 2.10
C ILE A 74 4.96 -28.39 3.26
N GLY A 75 5.40 -28.67 4.49
CA GLY A 75 4.92 -27.95 5.66
C GLY A 75 5.32 -26.48 5.60
N LYS A 76 4.39 -25.56 5.86
CA LYS A 76 4.65 -24.12 5.82
C LYS A 76 5.77 -23.69 6.79
N ASP A 77 5.91 -24.41 7.89
CA ASP A 77 6.96 -24.25 8.93
C ASP A 77 8.37 -24.62 8.43
N LYS A 78 8.46 -25.40 7.35
CA LYS A 78 9.72 -25.78 6.72
C LYS A 78 10.19 -24.81 5.63
N VAL A 79 9.42 -23.78 5.32
CA VAL A 79 9.68 -22.87 4.19
C VAL A 79 10.29 -21.56 4.67
N VAL A 80 11.40 -21.17 4.07
CA VAL A 80 12.05 -19.87 4.26
C VAL A 80 12.08 -19.14 2.91
N ASP A 81 11.31 -18.07 2.79
CA ASP A 81 11.32 -17.21 1.63
C ASP A 81 12.22 -15.99 1.86
N THR A 82 13.31 -15.89 1.09
CA THR A 82 14.28 -14.80 1.25
C THR A 82 13.75 -13.45 0.84
N LEU A 83 12.71 -13.36 -0.01
CA LEU A 83 12.04 -12.10 -0.32
C LEU A 83 11.27 -11.59 0.91
N VAL A 84 10.52 -12.46 1.58
CA VAL A 84 9.80 -12.15 2.82
C VAL A 84 10.78 -11.74 3.92
N TYR A 85 11.84 -12.52 4.09
CA TYR A 85 12.89 -12.26 5.08
C TYR A 85 13.57 -10.91 4.82
N ALA A 86 13.98 -10.65 3.59
CA ALA A 86 14.66 -9.42 3.21
C ALA A 86 13.79 -8.17 3.40
N ARG A 87 12.51 -8.24 3.05
CA ARG A 87 11.55 -7.14 3.29
C ARG A 87 11.41 -6.82 4.78
N LEU A 88 11.46 -7.84 5.64
CA LEU A 88 11.38 -7.66 7.10
C LEU A 88 12.64 -6.99 7.65
N VAL A 89 13.85 -7.45 7.26
CA VAL A 89 15.09 -7.04 7.92
C VAL A 89 15.81 -5.86 7.25
N PHE A 90 15.42 -5.48 6.03
CA PHE A 90 15.96 -4.33 5.30
C PHE A 90 14.88 -3.26 5.08
N SER A 91 14.15 -2.89 6.11
CA SER A 91 13.14 -1.82 6.05
C SER A 91 13.72 -0.45 5.66
N GLU A 92 15.05 -0.29 5.81
CA GLU A 92 15.83 0.89 5.42
C GLU A 92 16.42 0.82 4.00
N ILE A 93 15.95 -0.08 3.14
CA ILE A 93 16.55 -0.38 1.83
C ILE A 93 16.78 0.88 0.97
N ASN A 94 15.84 1.80 0.95
CA ASN A 94 15.96 3.06 0.22
C ASN A 94 17.14 3.92 0.72
N TYR A 95 17.42 3.89 2.02
CA TYR A 95 18.55 4.62 2.59
C TYR A 95 19.89 3.97 2.17
N ILE A 96 19.95 2.64 2.16
CA ILE A 96 21.10 1.87 1.67
C ILE A 96 21.35 2.19 0.19
N ASP A 97 20.30 2.16 -0.60
CA ASP A 97 20.35 2.33 -2.05
C ASP A 97 20.75 3.74 -2.50
N ASN A 98 20.43 4.77 -1.72
CA ASN A 98 20.88 6.14 -2.00
C ASN A 98 22.38 6.25 -2.26
N LYS A 99 23.20 5.55 -1.45
CA LYS A 99 24.65 5.53 -1.62
C LYS A 99 25.03 4.70 -2.86
N LEU A 100 24.48 3.49 -2.98
CA LEU A 100 24.83 2.55 -4.05
C LEU A 100 24.47 3.08 -5.44
N THR A 101 23.34 3.78 -5.55
CA THR A 101 22.91 4.42 -6.81
C THR A 101 23.83 5.61 -7.17
N ARG A 102 24.19 6.45 -6.18
CA ARG A 102 25.11 7.56 -6.42
C ARG A 102 26.52 7.12 -6.86
N THR A 103 26.97 5.96 -6.38
CA THR A 103 28.28 5.40 -6.74
C THR A 103 28.24 4.53 -8.00
N GLY A 104 27.08 4.38 -8.64
CA GLY A 104 26.90 3.57 -9.84
C GLY A 104 26.90 2.04 -9.60
N VAL A 105 26.97 1.59 -8.35
CA VAL A 105 26.94 0.17 -8.00
C VAL A 105 25.55 -0.45 -8.26
N LEU A 106 24.48 0.29 -7.93
CA LEU A 106 23.10 -0.16 -8.15
C LEU A 106 22.45 0.67 -9.27
N PRO A 107 21.96 0.05 -10.35
CA PRO A 107 21.18 0.75 -11.37
C PRO A 107 19.95 1.44 -10.78
N SER A 108 19.66 2.68 -11.19
CA SER A 108 18.56 3.50 -10.65
C SER A 108 17.19 2.82 -10.74
N ARG A 109 16.96 2.03 -11.78
CA ARG A 109 15.70 1.26 -11.97
C ARG A 109 15.48 0.17 -10.90
N LEU A 110 16.53 -0.21 -10.17
CA LEU A 110 16.49 -1.21 -9.09
C LEU A 110 16.44 -0.58 -7.69
N TYR A 111 16.39 0.75 -7.59
CA TYR A 111 16.29 1.48 -6.34
C TYR A 111 15.05 1.05 -5.55
N GLY A 112 15.24 0.66 -4.29
CA GLY A 112 14.16 0.19 -3.40
C GLY A 112 13.61 -1.21 -3.74
N SER A 113 14.09 -1.86 -4.82
CA SER A 113 13.63 -3.18 -5.21
C SER A 113 14.20 -4.28 -4.32
N HIS A 114 13.36 -5.23 -3.93
CA HIS A 114 13.78 -6.46 -3.23
C HIS A 114 13.94 -7.65 -4.16
N SER A 115 14.03 -7.46 -5.48
CA SER A 115 14.28 -8.55 -6.44
C SER A 115 15.66 -9.17 -6.24
N LEU A 116 15.81 -10.44 -6.59
CA LEU A 116 17.07 -11.15 -6.51
C LEU A 116 18.17 -10.44 -7.33
N LYS A 117 17.80 -9.90 -8.52
CA LYS A 117 18.70 -9.07 -9.35
C LYS A 117 19.24 -7.86 -8.58
N ALA A 118 18.39 -7.14 -7.84
CA ALA A 118 18.83 -5.99 -7.04
C ALA A 118 19.78 -6.42 -5.90
N TYR A 119 19.51 -7.56 -5.29
CA TYR A 119 20.41 -8.12 -4.28
C TYR A 119 21.73 -8.59 -4.85
N GLY A 120 21.75 -9.11 -6.07
CA GLY A 120 22.99 -9.44 -6.76
C GLY A 120 23.96 -8.24 -6.82
N TYR A 121 23.48 -7.07 -7.20
CA TYR A 121 24.26 -5.81 -7.18
C TYR A 121 24.70 -5.42 -5.76
N ARG A 122 23.80 -5.49 -4.77
CA ARG A 122 24.10 -5.10 -3.38
C ARG A 122 25.12 -6.00 -2.69
N LEU A 123 25.16 -7.27 -3.09
CA LEU A 123 26.03 -8.28 -2.49
C LEU A 123 27.33 -8.47 -3.27
N GLY A 124 27.44 -7.92 -4.49
CA GLY A 124 28.56 -8.15 -5.40
C GLY A 124 28.59 -9.56 -5.99
N VAL A 125 27.46 -10.27 -5.97
CA VAL A 125 27.25 -11.60 -6.55
C VAL A 125 26.18 -11.44 -7.62
N LEU A 126 26.61 -11.11 -8.84
CA LEU A 126 25.66 -10.76 -9.89
C LEU A 126 24.84 -11.96 -10.35
N LYS A 127 23.56 -11.74 -10.55
CA LYS A 127 22.68 -12.65 -11.27
C LYS A 127 23.09 -12.71 -12.75
N GLY A 128 22.97 -13.85 -13.38
CA GLY A 128 23.25 -14.05 -14.81
C GLY A 128 22.43 -13.09 -15.71
N THR A 129 22.83 -12.97 -16.96
CA THR A 129 22.22 -12.06 -17.96
C THR A 129 21.31 -12.79 -18.94
N TYR A 130 21.08 -14.08 -18.79
CA TYR A 130 20.36 -14.96 -19.72
C TYR A 130 19.13 -14.29 -20.39
N ALA A 131 18.24 -13.70 -19.62
CA ALA A 131 17.04 -13.05 -20.16
C ALA A 131 17.28 -11.67 -20.82
N ASN A 132 18.50 -11.10 -20.71
CA ASN A 132 18.82 -9.81 -21.35
C ASN A 132 19.51 -9.97 -22.71
N ASP A 133 20.06 -11.15 -22.99
CA ASP A 133 20.92 -11.40 -24.17
C ASP A 133 20.11 -11.90 -25.38
N TYR A 134 18.83 -12.18 -25.19
CA TYR A 134 17.92 -12.61 -26.24
C TYR A 134 16.84 -11.54 -26.48
N GLU A 135 16.69 -11.14 -27.74
CA GLU A 135 15.53 -10.36 -28.20
C GLU A 135 14.34 -11.31 -28.31
N ALA A 136 13.32 -11.12 -27.48
CA ALA A 136 11.98 -11.62 -27.65
C ALA A 136 11.44 -12.70 -26.70
N GLU A 137 10.14 -12.84 -26.80
CA GLU A 137 9.17 -13.62 -26.04
C GLU A 137 9.48 -15.12 -25.90
N ASP A 138 10.43 -15.67 -26.65
CA ASP A 138 10.68 -17.12 -26.76
C ASP A 138 11.84 -17.66 -25.91
N VAL A 139 12.53 -16.82 -25.12
CA VAL A 139 13.70 -17.25 -24.32
C VAL A 139 13.37 -18.39 -23.35
N TRP A 140 12.15 -18.36 -22.86
CA TRP A 140 11.65 -19.34 -21.87
C TRP A 140 10.87 -20.50 -22.50
N ALA A 141 10.68 -20.54 -23.82
CA ALA A 141 9.88 -21.57 -24.46
C ALA A 141 10.53 -22.95 -24.46
N VAL A 142 11.87 -23.01 -24.54
CA VAL A 142 12.64 -24.24 -24.67
C VAL A 142 13.84 -24.24 -23.71
N PHE A 143 14.04 -25.36 -23.03
CA PHE A 143 15.22 -25.58 -22.18
C PHE A 143 16.52 -25.52 -22.96
N ASN A 144 17.56 -24.94 -22.36
CA ASN A 144 18.96 -25.04 -22.78
C ASN A 144 19.90 -25.03 -21.53
N GLU A 145 21.18 -25.37 -21.74
CA GLU A 145 22.16 -25.44 -20.62
C GLU A 145 22.46 -24.04 -20.03
N GLU A 146 22.37 -22.96 -20.81
CA GLU A 146 22.56 -21.60 -20.29
C GLU A 146 21.46 -21.20 -19.32
N MET A 147 20.22 -21.69 -19.52
CA MET A 147 19.12 -21.54 -18.58
C MET A 147 19.42 -22.27 -17.26
N LEU A 148 20.00 -23.45 -17.32
CA LEU A 148 20.40 -24.22 -16.14
C LEU A 148 21.56 -23.53 -15.38
N ASP A 149 22.54 -22.96 -16.08
CA ASP A 149 23.61 -22.16 -15.47
C ASP A 149 23.06 -20.88 -14.81
N TYR A 150 22.08 -20.26 -15.45
CA TYR A 150 21.38 -19.10 -14.89
C TYR A 150 20.61 -19.45 -13.62
N ASN A 151 19.89 -20.58 -13.60
CA ASN A 151 19.18 -21.11 -12.45
C ASN A 151 20.14 -21.43 -11.27
N GLU A 152 21.29 -22.05 -11.57
CA GLU A 152 22.33 -22.28 -10.56
C GLU A 152 22.83 -20.97 -9.95
N GLN A 153 23.07 -19.95 -10.77
CA GLN A 153 23.51 -18.65 -10.29
C GLN A 153 22.47 -17.97 -9.40
N ASP A 154 21.18 -18.16 -9.65
CA ASP A 154 20.10 -17.64 -8.81
C ASP A 154 20.11 -18.31 -7.42
N VAL A 155 20.39 -19.60 -7.34
CA VAL A 155 20.59 -20.29 -6.06
C VAL A 155 21.79 -19.73 -5.29
N VAL A 156 22.91 -19.42 -5.98
CA VAL A 156 24.10 -18.81 -5.35
C VAL A 156 23.79 -17.42 -4.79
N VAL A 157 23.07 -16.57 -5.54
CA VAL A 157 22.66 -15.24 -5.06
C VAL A 157 21.69 -15.37 -3.88
N THR A 158 20.77 -16.33 -3.93
CA THR A 158 19.80 -16.62 -2.87
C THR A 158 20.49 -17.06 -1.58
N GLU A 159 21.51 -17.93 -1.65
CA GLU A 159 22.34 -18.30 -0.51
C GLU A 159 23.06 -17.10 0.11
N ALA A 160 23.66 -16.26 -0.72
CA ALA A 160 24.33 -15.04 -0.27
C ALA A 160 23.36 -14.07 0.43
N LEU A 161 22.13 -13.91 -0.12
CA LEU A 161 21.08 -13.10 0.48
C LEU A 161 20.61 -13.70 1.82
N TYR A 162 20.32 -14.99 1.87
CA TYR A 162 19.92 -15.67 3.10
C TYR A 162 20.97 -15.48 4.21
N ASN A 163 22.24 -15.68 3.88
CA ASN A 163 23.35 -15.48 4.82
C ASN A 163 23.47 -14.02 5.28
N LYS A 164 23.11 -13.04 4.43
CA LYS A 164 23.05 -11.61 4.80
C LYS A 164 21.87 -11.33 5.72
N CYS A 165 20.69 -11.88 5.43
CA CYS A 165 19.50 -11.72 6.26
C CYS A 165 19.72 -12.25 7.69
N ARG A 166 20.31 -13.44 7.83
CA ARG A 166 20.62 -14.07 9.14
C ARG A 166 21.52 -13.23 10.05
N LYS A 167 22.35 -12.35 9.49
CA LYS A 167 23.21 -11.43 10.26
C LYS A 167 22.43 -10.23 10.81
N LYS A 168 21.21 -10.01 10.35
CA LYS A 168 20.34 -8.92 10.85
C LYS A 168 19.55 -9.39 12.07
N LYS A 169 19.37 -8.49 13.04
CA LYS A 169 18.54 -8.76 14.22
C LYS A 169 17.06 -8.79 13.82
N THR A 170 16.40 -9.90 14.07
CA THR A 170 14.96 -10.06 14.00
C THR A 170 14.51 -11.12 15.00
N THR A 171 13.22 -11.19 15.27
CA THR A 171 12.64 -12.23 16.13
C THR A 171 12.07 -13.35 15.29
N VAL A 172 12.04 -14.55 15.82
CA VAL A 172 11.34 -15.68 15.20
C VAL A 172 9.86 -15.35 15.00
N GLN A 173 9.25 -14.69 16.00
CA GLN A 173 7.85 -14.25 15.96
C GLN A 173 7.55 -13.36 14.76
N ALA A 174 8.39 -12.36 14.49
CA ALA A 174 8.19 -11.45 13.35
C ALA A 174 8.38 -12.17 12.01
N LEU A 175 9.37 -13.07 11.93
CA LEU A 175 9.64 -13.82 10.71
C LEU A 175 8.53 -14.83 10.41
N ASP A 176 8.06 -15.57 11.40
CA ASP A 176 6.92 -16.50 11.28
C ASP A 176 5.65 -15.78 10.84
N LEU A 177 5.34 -14.65 11.47
CA LEU A 177 4.16 -13.85 11.12
C LEU A 177 4.20 -13.37 9.66
N GLU A 178 5.34 -12.87 9.17
CA GLU A 178 5.44 -12.41 7.79
C GLU A 178 5.34 -13.57 6.79
N HIS A 179 5.89 -14.76 7.09
CA HIS A 179 5.73 -15.94 6.25
C HIS A 179 4.27 -16.41 6.20
N LYS A 180 3.61 -16.51 7.36
CA LYS A 180 2.17 -16.86 7.44
C LYS A 180 1.29 -15.86 6.67
N ALA A 181 1.59 -14.56 6.81
CA ALA A 181 0.88 -13.53 6.06
C ALA A 181 1.11 -13.67 4.55
N GLN A 182 2.34 -13.98 4.11
CA GLN A 182 2.64 -14.19 2.68
C GLN A 182 1.87 -15.41 2.12
N TRP A 183 1.80 -16.52 2.86
CA TRP A 183 0.99 -17.68 2.46
C TRP A 183 -0.50 -17.34 2.31
N LEU A 184 -1.02 -16.51 3.20
CA LEU A 184 -2.41 -16.08 3.13
C LEU A 184 -2.65 -15.11 1.97
N MET A 185 -1.70 -14.21 1.70
CA MET A 185 -1.78 -13.30 0.54
C MET A 185 -1.72 -14.06 -0.78
N GLN A 186 -0.91 -15.10 -0.88
CA GLN A 186 -0.87 -15.96 -2.07
C GLN A 186 -2.23 -16.63 -2.33
N LYS A 187 -2.89 -17.15 -1.29
CA LYS A 187 -4.26 -17.69 -1.41
C LYS A 187 -5.27 -16.61 -1.81
N MET A 188 -5.18 -15.43 -1.22
CA MET A 188 -6.08 -14.31 -1.52
C MET A 188 -5.91 -13.84 -2.98
N GLU A 189 -4.68 -13.75 -3.47
CA GLU A 189 -4.38 -13.44 -4.87
C GLU A 189 -4.96 -14.51 -5.81
N HIS A 190 -4.80 -15.79 -5.46
CA HIS A 190 -5.38 -16.91 -6.21
C HIS A 190 -6.93 -16.89 -6.22
N ASN A 191 -7.56 -16.60 -5.08
CA ASN A 191 -9.03 -16.49 -4.99
C ASN A 191 -9.55 -15.35 -5.87
N GLY A 192 -8.86 -14.22 -5.88
CA GLY A 192 -9.33 -13.00 -6.52
C GLY A 192 -10.58 -12.40 -5.86
N PHE A 193 -11.04 -11.27 -6.37
CA PHE A 193 -12.28 -10.62 -5.98
C PHE A 193 -13.22 -10.60 -7.17
N THR A 194 -14.40 -11.22 -7.05
CA THR A 194 -15.42 -11.24 -8.11
C THR A 194 -15.82 -9.81 -8.47
N PHE A 195 -15.92 -9.50 -9.77
CA PHE A 195 -16.15 -8.16 -10.27
C PHE A 195 -17.35 -8.12 -11.22
N ASP A 196 -18.32 -7.26 -10.93
CA ASP A 196 -19.55 -7.10 -11.71
C ASP A 196 -19.30 -6.17 -12.91
N MET A 197 -18.97 -6.78 -14.05
CA MET A 197 -18.70 -6.06 -15.32
C MET A 197 -19.94 -5.30 -15.81
N ALA A 198 -21.15 -5.83 -15.64
CA ALA A 198 -22.38 -5.18 -16.13
C ALA A 198 -22.66 -3.88 -15.35
N LYS A 199 -22.51 -3.91 -14.01
CA LYS A 199 -22.58 -2.68 -13.20
C LYS A 199 -21.43 -1.72 -13.53
N ALA A 200 -20.23 -2.23 -13.81
CA ALA A 200 -19.08 -1.39 -14.17
C ALA A 200 -19.32 -0.63 -15.48
N GLU A 201 -19.88 -1.26 -16.50
CA GLU A 201 -20.25 -0.62 -17.77
C GLU A 201 -21.32 0.46 -17.57
N LYS A 202 -22.31 0.21 -16.72
CA LYS A 202 -23.33 1.20 -16.36
C LYS A 202 -22.73 2.40 -15.65
N LEU A 203 -21.86 2.18 -14.67
CA LEU A 203 -21.14 3.23 -13.95
C LEU A 203 -20.25 4.02 -14.91
N LEU A 204 -19.52 3.35 -15.79
CA LEU A 204 -18.69 3.98 -16.83
C LEU A 204 -19.51 4.92 -17.71
N SER A 205 -20.68 4.48 -18.20
CA SER A 205 -21.56 5.29 -19.01
C SER A 205 -22.04 6.53 -18.27
N THR A 206 -22.39 6.39 -17.00
CA THR A 206 -22.80 7.50 -16.13
C THR A 206 -21.68 8.53 -15.96
N LEU A 207 -20.46 8.08 -15.61
CA LEU A 207 -19.29 8.94 -15.39
C LEU A 207 -18.91 9.71 -16.69
N LEU A 208 -18.94 9.03 -17.84
CA LEU A 208 -18.66 9.65 -19.14
C LEU A 208 -19.71 10.71 -19.51
N ALA A 209 -21.00 10.45 -19.25
CA ALA A 209 -22.06 11.40 -19.51
C ALA A 209 -21.93 12.67 -18.63
N GLU A 210 -21.62 12.47 -17.33
CA GLU A 210 -21.38 13.59 -16.42
C GLU A 210 -20.12 14.38 -16.81
N GLN A 211 -19.04 13.69 -17.15
CA GLN A 211 -17.81 14.36 -17.60
C GLN A 211 -18.06 15.18 -18.87
N LYS A 212 -18.79 14.65 -19.86
CA LYS A 212 -19.13 15.37 -21.08
C LYS A 212 -19.88 16.67 -20.79
N LYS A 213 -20.84 16.66 -19.85
CA LYS A 213 -21.58 17.87 -19.42
C LYS A 213 -20.64 18.91 -18.83
N VAL A 214 -19.71 18.49 -17.95
CA VAL A 214 -18.74 19.42 -17.33
C VAL A 214 -17.77 19.97 -18.37
N LEU A 215 -17.24 19.13 -19.26
CA LEU A 215 -16.31 19.54 -20.31
C LEU A 215 -16.95 20.53 -21.29
N SER A 216 -18.21 20.34 -21.67
CA SER A 216 -18.94 21.30 -22.52
C SER A 216 -19.01 22.67 -21.85
N LYS A 217 -19.39 22.73 -20.57
CA LYS A 217 -19.44 24.00 -19.82
C LYS A 217 -18.07 24.67 -19.67
N LEU A 218 -17.02 23.87 -19.46
CA LEU A 218 -15.65 24.39 -19.38
C LEU A 218 -15.17 24.95 -20.72
N ALA A 219 -15.52 24.31 -21.85
CA ALA A 219 -15.17 24.79 -23.19
C ALA A 219 -15.78 26.17 -23.48
N ASP A 220 -17.00 26.43 -23.00
CA ASP A 220 -17.66 27.72 -23.16
C ASP A 220 -17.02 28.84 -22.32
N LYS A 221 -16.38 28.50 -21.19
CA LYS A 221 -15.85 29.49 -20.23
C LYS A 221 -14.31 29.62 -20.28
N CYS A 222 -13.60 28.66 -20.80
CA CYS A 222 -12.14 28.64 -20.80
C CYS A 222 -11.59 28.93 -22.19
N PRO A 223 -10.85 30.04 -22.38
CA PRO A 223 -10.27 30.39 -23.67
C PRO A 223 -9.07 29.48 -24.00
N ALA A 224 -8.61 29.57 -25.24
CA ALA A 224 -7.37 28.93 -25.68
C ALA A 224 -6.16 29.47 -24.87
N ILE A 225 -5.27 28.56 -24.50
CA ILE A 225 -4.11 28.85 -23.62
C ILE A 225 -2.93 29.35 -24.47
N PRO A 226 -2.21 30.40 -24.04
CA PRO A 226 -0.98 30.80 -24.69
C PRO A 226 0.03 29.65 -24.74
N ASP A 227 0.57 29.41 -25.94
CA ASP A 227 1.62 28.43 -26.20
C ASP A 227 2.94 29.14 -26.48
N LYS A 228 3.94 28.42 -26.99
CA LYS A 228 5.25 28.98 -27.30
C LYS A 228 5.14 30.10 -28.34
N VAL A 229 5.88 31.19 -28.10
CA VAL A 229 6.06 32.25 -29.10
C VAL A 229 6.84 31.67 -30.27
N PHE A 230 6.27 31.77 -31.47
CA PHE A 230 6.89 31.35 -32.70
C PHE A 230 7.54 32.55 -33.37
N VAL A 231 8.85 32.45 -33.64
CA VAL A 231 9.60 33.48 -34.38
C VAL A 231 9.92 32.93 -35.76
N PRO A 232 9.27 33.40 -36.87
CA PRO A 232 9.53 32.93 -38.21
C PRO A 232 10.98 33.20 -38.64
N LYS A 233 11.66 32.20 -39.19
CA LYS A 233 13.02 32.34 -39.72
C LYS A 233 13.06 32.92 -41.14
N ARG A 234 11.92 33.00 -41.82
CA ARG A 234 11.73 33.55 -43.19
C ARG A 234 10.33 34.14 -43.34
N ASP A 235 10.18 35.05 -44.33
CA ASP A 235 8.85 35.55 -44.70
C ASP A 235 8.00 34.44 -45.32
N ASN A 236 6.71 34.43 -45.02
CA ASN A 236 5.73 33.54 -45.60
C ASN A 236 4.40 34.30 -45.81
N ALA A 237 4.24 34.82 -47.01
CA ALA A 237 3.06 35.64 -47.39
C ALA A 237 1.76 34.83 -47.29
N LYS A 238 1.78 33.52 -47.58
CA LYS A 238 0.59 32.65 -47.54
C LYS A 238 0.07 32.45 -46.09
N MET A 239 0.96 32.52 -45.11
CA MET A 239 0.63 32.38 -43.70
C MET A 239 0.66 33.72 -42.93
N GLY A 240 0.94 34.82 -43.63
CA GLY A 240 1.06 36.15 -43.00
C GLY A 240 2.29 36.35 -42.12
N TYR A 241 3.31 35.49 -42.23
CA TYR A 241 4.49 35.56 -41.34
C TYR A 241 5.56 36.49 -41.91
N LYS A 242 6.10 37.36 -41.03
CA LYS A 242 7.28 38.15 -41.29
C LYS A 242 8.48 37.63 -40.52
N LYS A 243 9.65 37.54 -41.15
CA LYS A 243 10.90 37.09 -40.54
C LYS A 243 11.21 37.91 -39.28
N GLY A 244 11.49 37.21 -38.18
CA GLY A 244 11.90 37.83 -36.91
C GLY A 244 10.76 38.44 -36.07
N VAL A 245 9.53 38.47 -36.57
CA VAL A 245 8.37 39.01 -35.83
C VAL A 245 7.78 37.90 -34.96
N PRO A 246 7.80 38.04 -33.63
CA PRO A 246 7.23 37.05 -32.72
C PRO A 246 5.74 36.92 -32.90
N ILE A 247 5.24 35.69 -32.95
CA ILE A 247 3.82 35.38 -33.06
C ILE A 247 3.44 34.52 -31.84
N GLN A 248 2.53 35.02 -31.01
CA GLN A 248 1.96 34.24 -29.91
C GLN A 248 1.07 33.15 -30.51
N ARG A 249 1.40 31.89 -30.23
CA ARG A 249 0.52 30.76 -30.56
C ARG A 249 -0.38 30.44 -29.38
N TYR A 250 -1.54 29.91 -29.69
CA TYR A 250 -2.51 29.43 -28.71
C TYR A 250 -2.76 27.95 -28.97
N LYS A 251 -3.07 27.23 -27.90
CA LYS A 251 -3.48 25.83 -27.95
C LYS A 251 -4.81 25.65 -27.23
N GLU A 252 -5.53 24.64 -27.59
CA GLU A 252 -6.77 24.26 -26.95
C GLU A 252 -6.54 23.99 -25.45
N PHE A 253 -7.51 24.43 -24.63
CA PHE A 253 -7.46 24.23 -23.20
C PHE A 253 -7.63 22.75 -22.84
N ASN A 254 -6.72 22.21 -22.05
CA ASN A 254 -6.80 20.86 -21.49
C ASN A 254 -7.25 20.91 -20.03
N PRO A 255 -8.50 20.52 -19.71
CA PRO A 255 -9.07 20.57 -18.37
C PRO A 255 -8.44 19.58 -17.37
N ASN A 256 -7.55 18.70 -17.81
CA ASN A 256 -6.77 17.81 -16.94
C ASN A 256 -5.36 18.35 -16.64
N SER A 257 -4.95 19.43 -17.29
CA SER A 257 -3.66 20.07 -17.06
C SER A 257 -3.73 21.07 -15.92
N ARG A 258 -3.18 20.72 -14.76
CA ARG A 258 -3.15 21.62 -13.59
C ARG A 258 -2.48 22.96 -13.89
N GLN A 259 -1.44 22.98 -14.73
CA GLN A 259 -0.78 24.22 -15.14
C GLN A 259 -1.71 25.13 -15.94
N GLN A 260 -2.53 24.56 -16.82
CA GLN A 260 -3.49 25.32 -17.61
C GLN A 260 -4.70 25.77 -16.77
N ILE A 261 -5.17 24.93 -15.86
CA ILE A 261 -6.20 25.33 -14.88
C ILE A 261 -5.69 26.51 -14.03
N LEU A 262 -4.44 26.45 -13.57
CA LEU A 262 -3.84 27.54 -12.81
C LEU A 262 -3.80 28.84 -13.63
N TRP A 263 -3.38 28.77 -14.90
CA TRP A 263 -3.36 29.92 -15.79
C TRP A 263 -4.76 30.50 -15.99
N ILE A 264 -5.79 29.67 -16.20
CA ILE A 264 -7.18 30.12 -16.30
C ILE A 264 -7.59 30.90 -15.04
N LEU A 265 -7.44 30.32 -13.86
CA LEU A 265 -7.90 30.94 -12.63
C LEU A 265 -7.09 32.20 -12.27
N LYS A 266 -5.75 32.15 -12.42
CA LYS A 266 -4.84 33.21 -12.00
C LYS A 266 -4.72 34.31 -13.04
N ASP A 267 -4.31 33.95 -14.26
CA ASP A 267 -3.89 34.93 -15.27
C ASP A 267 -5.06 35.40 -16.12
N HIS A 268 -6.09 34.58 -16.38
CA HIS A 268 -7.26 34.97 -17.16
C HIS A 268 -8.37 35.55 -16.28
N TYR A 269 -8.74 34.90 -15.17
CA TYR A 269 -9.79 35.37 -14.26
C TYR A 269 -9.26 36.22 -13.08
N GLY A 270 -7.94 36.37 -12.93
CA GLY A 270 -7.32 37.26 -11.96
C GLY A 270 -7.43 36.83 -10.50
N TYR A 271 -7.67 35.53 -10.20
CA TYR A 271 -7.75 35.07 -8.83
C TYR A 271 -6.37 35.09 -8.16
N PRO A 272 -6.18 35.77 -7.00
CA PRO A 272 -4.84 36.12 -6.50
C PRO A 272 -4.06 34.97 -5.87
N PHE A 273 -4.72 33.88 -5.44
CA PHE A 273 -4.07 32.77 -4.70
C PHE A 273 -3.26 33.25 -3.50
N ASP A 274 -3.81 34.18 -2.72
CA ASP A 274 -3.15 34.82 -1.58
C ASP A 274 -3.28 34.05 -0.24
N ASN A 275 -3.91 32.87 -0.25
CA ASN A 275 -3.99 31.98 0.89
C ASN A 275 -2.79 31.00 0.87
N ASP A 276 -1.98 31.02 1.93
CA ASP A 276 -0.78 30.19 2.07
C ASP A 276 -1.07 28.68 2.02
N ASP A 277 -2.27 28.24 2.44
CA ASP A 277 -2.69 26.83 2.40
C ASP A 277 -2.83 26.27 0.97
N MET A 278 -2.87 27.14 -0.03
CA MET A 278 -2.88 26.73 -1.45
C MET A 278 -1.49 26.44 -2.00
N TRP A 279 -0.43 26.69 -1.22
CA TRP A 279 0.96 26.56 -1.65
C TRP A 279 1.64 25.36 -0.98
N ASN A 280 2.57 24.72 -1.68
CA ASN A 280 3.41 23.68 -1.10
C ASN A 280 4.72 24.24 -0.55
N ASP A 281 5.49 23.41 0.18
CA ASP A 281 6.79 23.75 0.77
C ASP A 281 7.83 24.23 -0.27
N ASN A 282 7.61 23.95 -1.56
CA ASN A 282 8.46 24.38 -2.67
C ASN A 282 7.99 25.70 -3.32
N GLY A 283 7.00 26.35 -2.77
CA GLY A 283 6.44 27.60 -3.29
C GLY A 283 5.62 27.45 -4.59
N ASN A 284 5.01 26.28 -4.83
CA ASN A 284 4.13 26.06 -5.95
C ASN A 284 2.67 25.92 -5.49
N ILE A 285 1.73 26.51 -6.25
CA ILE A 285 0.30 26.36 -6.01
C ILE A 285 -0.11 24.91 -6.28
N GLN A 286 -0.77 24.30 -5.31
CA GLN A 286 -1.34 22.95 -5.44
C GLN A 286 -2.81 23.03 -5.84
N LEU A 287 -3.15 22.61 -7.04
CA LEU A 287 -4.55 22.45 -7.45
C LEU A 287 -5.04 21.04 -7.07
N ASN A 288 -5.58 20.92 -5.88
CA ASN A 288 -6.19 19.71 -5.34
C ASN A 288 -7.63 20.00 -4.87
N GLU A 289 -8.34 19.01 -4.37
CA GLU A 289 -9.71 19.16 -3.89
C GLU A 289 -9.84 20.22 -2.78
N GLU A 290 -8.85 20.31 -1.90
CA GLU A 290 -8.84 21.29 -0.79
C GLU A 290 -8.69 22.71 -1.31
N THR A 291 -7.78 22.94 -2.26
CA THR A 291 -7.61 24.25 -2.90
C THR A 291 -8.91 24.72 -3.56
N PHE A 292 -9.61 23.82 -4.28
CA PHE A 292 -10.91 24.19 -4.86
C PHE A 292 -11.98 24.47 -3.80
N LYS A 293 -11.98 23.75 -2.67
CA LYS A 293 -12.86 24.07 -1.54
C LYS A 293 -12.56 25.44 -0.93
N LEU A 294 -11.28 25.80 -0.81
CA LEU A 294 -10.85 27.12 -0.33
C LEU A 294 -11.31 28.22 -1.29
N ILE A 295 -11.08 28.07 -2.59
CA ILE A 295 -11.55 29.05 -3.61
C ILE A 295 -13.06 29.28 -3.51
N LYS A 296 -13.85 28.21 -3.38
CA LYS A 296 -15.32 28.30 -3.27
C LYS A 296 -15.78 29.05 -2.02
N LYS A 297 -15.02 29.00 -0.94
CA LYS A 297 -15.34 29.69 0.32
C LYS A 297 -14.74 31.09 0.40
N ASP A 298 -13.84 31.44 -0.49
CA ASP A 298 -13.15 32.73 -0.46
C ASP A 298 -14.12 33.87 -0.86
N PRO A 299 -14.36 34.85 0.01
CA PRO A 299 -15.20 36.01 -0.33
C PRO A 299 -14.61 36.90 -1.43
N LYS A 300 -13.29 36.83 -1.69
CA LYS A 300 -12.61 37.55 -2.76
C LYS A 300 -12.78 36.90 -4.13
N ALA A 301 -13.17 35.62 -4.19
CA ALA A 301 -13.43 34.93 -5.44
C ALA A 301 -14.75 35.38 -6.05
N SER A 302 -14.74 35.76 -7.34
CA SER A 302 -15.97 36.03 -8.08
C SER A 302 -16.82 34.77 -8.21
N GLU A 303 -18.13 34.93 -8.45
CA GLU A 303 -19.02 33.77 -8.64
C GLU A 303 -18.59 32.92 -9.85
N GLU A 304 -18.02 33.52 -10.88
CA GLU A 304 -17.47 32.80 -12.04
C GLU A 304 -16.26 31.96 -11.66
N VAL A 305 -15.35 32.46 -10.82
CA VAL A 305 -14.19 31.71 -10.30
C VAL A 305 -14.62 30.55 -9.40
N LYS A 306 -15.66 30.77 -8.57
CA LYS A 306 -16.22 29.69 -7.72
C LYS A 306 -16.86 28.60 -8.56
N GLU A 307 -17.61 28.97 -9.60
CA GLU A 307 -18.25 28.04 -10.52
C GLU A 307 -17.18 27.24 -11.30
N LEU A 308 -16.11 27.89 -11.77
CA LEU A 308 -14.98 27.24 -12.42
C LEU A 308 -14.27 26.27 -11.46
N ALA A 309 -14.03 26.68 -10.22
CA ALA A 309 -13.40 25.82 -9.22
C ALA A 309 -14.23 24.54 -8.97
N GLU A 310 -15.57 24.65 -8.93
CA GLU A 310 -16.47 23.50 -8.83
C GLU A 310 -16.36 22.58 -10.05
N MET A 311 -16.40 23.16 -11.27
CA MET A 311 -16.29 22.38 -12.50
C MET A 311 -14.93 21.69 -12.63
N PHE A 312 -13.83 22.36 -12.29
CA PHE A 312 -12.50 21.74 -12.30
C PHE A 312 -12.39 20.64 -11.27
N SER A 313 -12.86 20.85 -10.05
CA SER A 313 -12.88 19.83 -9.00
C SER A 313 -13.67 18.60 -9.45
N THR A 314 -14.86 18.81 -10.02
CA THR A 314 -15.72 17.73 -10.54
C THR A 314 -15.04 16.98 -11.70
N ASN A 315 -14.46 17.70 -12.68
CA ASN A 315 -13.77 17.07 -13.80
C ASN A 315 -12.57 16.21 -13.32
N LEU A 316 -11.78 16.71 -12.39
CA LEU A 316 -10.64 15.95 -11.84
C LEU A 316 -11.09 14.71 -11.07
N LEU A 317 -12.20 14.81 -10.32
CA LEU A 317 -12.80 13.66 -9.64
C LEU A 317 -13.27 12.62 -10.66
N LEU A 318 -14.04 13.02 -11.68
CA LEU A 318 -14.54 12.12 -12.73
C LEU A 318 -13.38 11.47 -13.49
N THR A 319 -12.36 12.24 -13.84
CA THR A 319 -11.13 11.72 -14.49
C THR A 319 -10.45 10.66 -13.60
N LYS A 320 -10.38 10.91 -12.29
CA LYS A 320 -9.83 9.92 -11.34
C LYS A 320 -10.66 8.65 -11.31
N ARG A 321 -12.00 8.74 -11.24
CA ARG A 321 -12.89 7.56 -11.23
C ARG A 321 -12.82 6.79 -12.55
N LEU A 322 -12.85 7.47 -13.69
CA LEU A 322 -12.67 6.85 -15.00
C LEU A 322 -11.30 6.15 -15.12
N GLY A 323 -10.24 6.78 -14.58
CA GLY A 323 -8.90 6.19 -14.53
C GLY A 323 -8.85 4.92 -13.69
N GLN A 324 -9.55 4.87 -12.55
CA GLN A 324 -9.66 3.69 -11.70
C GLN A 324 -10.49 2.58 -12.38
N LEU A 325 -11.60 2.96 -13.02
CA LEU A 325 -12.55 2.01 -13.61
C LEU A 325 -12.00 1.39 -14.91
N ARG A 326 -11.52 2.22 -15.86
CA ARG A 326 -11.14 1.76 -17.21
C ARG A 326 -9.90 2.43 -17.78
N ASP A 327 -9.81 3.76 -17.76
CA ASP A 327 -8.89 4.51 -18.63
C ASP A 327 -7.43 4.44 -18.18
N GLY A 328 -7.16 4.24 -16.90
CA GLY A 328 -5.82 4.05 -16.35
C GLY A 328 -5.15 2.76 -16.83
N LYS A 329 -3.82 2.71 -16.72
CA LYS A 329 -3.03 1.50 -17.01
C LYS A 329 -3.52 0.27 -16.22
N ASN A 330 -3.89 0.49 -14.97
CA ASN A 330 -4.39 -0.52 -14.03
C ASN A 330 -5.90 -0.34 -13.78
N GLY A 331 -6.67 0.09 -14.78
CA GLY A 331 -8.12 0.18 -14.68
C GLY A 331 -8.74 -1.18 -14.39
N TRP A 332 -9.69 -1.23 -13.45
CA TRP A 332 -10.27 -2.50 -12.98
C TRP A 332 -10.82 -3.35 -14.10
N MET A 333 -11.62 -2.76 -15.01
CA MET A 333 -12.22 -3.49 -16.14
C MET A 333 -11.20 -4.14 -17.09
N LYS A 334 -9.96 -3.63 -17.14
CA LYS A 334 -8.87 -4.19 -17.95
C LYS A 334 -8.17 -5.36 -17.30
N LEU A 335 -8.29 -5.48 -15.99
CA LEU A 335 -7.59 -6.46 -15.17
C LEU A 335 -8.50 -7.60 -14.69
N VAL A 336 -9.76 -7.62 -15.15
CA VAL A 336 -10.65 -8.75 -14.91
C VAL A 336 -10.20 -9.92 -15.78
N TYR A 337 -9.96 -11.06 -15.15
CA TYR A 337 -9.56 -12.30 -15.79
C TYR A 337 -10.76 -13.04 -16.37
N SER A 338 -10.52 -14.12 -17.11
CA SER A 338 -11.56 -14.95 -17.74
C SER A 338 -12.53 -15.60 -16.77
N ASP A 339 -12.13 -15.73 -15.49
CA ASP A 339 -12.98 -16.20 -14.39
C ASP A 339 -13.90 -15.13 -13.79
N GLY A 340 -13.88 -13.90 -14.33
CA GLY A 340 -14.67 -12.78 -13.86
C GLY A 340 -14.15 -12.13 -12.57
N ARG A 341 -12.88 -12.33 -12.23
CA ARG A 341 -12.27 -11.84 -10.99
C ARG A 341 -11.07 -10.92 -11.22
N LEU A 342 -10.78 -10.14 -10.20
CA LEU A 342 -9.58 -9.31 -10.09
C LEU A 342 -8.59 -9.98 -9.15
N HIS A 343 -7.41 -10.37 -9.64
CA HIS A 343 -6.34 -11.00 -8.87
C HIS A 343 -5.31 -9.97 -8.43
N GLY A 344 -5.71 -9.11 -7.49
CA GLY A 344 -4.85 -8.03 -6.99
C GLY A 344 -3.69 -8.53 -6.15
N ARG A 345 -2.48 -8.06 -6.45
CA ARG A 345 -1.26 -8.44 -5.73
C ARG A 345 -1.11 -7.68 -4.43
N VAL A 346 -0.76 -8.40 -3.37
CA VAL A 346 -0.52 -7.81 -2.05
C VAL A 346 0.85 -8.19 -1.52
N ASN A 347 1.66 -7.17 -1.24
CA ASN A 347 2.88 -7.34 -0.47
C ASN A 347 2.55 -7.09 1.01
N PRO A 348 2.55 -8.10 1.88
CA PRO A 348 2.13 -7.92 3.27
C PRO A 348 3.06 -7.01 4.08
N ASN A 349 4.28 -6.77 3.62
CA ASN A 349 5.28 -5.92 4.28
C ASN A 349 5.88 -4.89 3.31
N GLY A 350 5.03 -4.18 2.56
CA GLY A 350 5.45 -3.24 1.53
C GLY A 350 5.82 -1.84 2.03
N ALA A 351 5.35 -1.45 3.20
CA ALA A 351 5.63 -0.14 3.79
C ALA A 351 6.66 -0.24 4.94
N ILE A 352 7.38 0.86 5.21
CA ILE A 352 8.33 0.96 6.33
C ILE A 352 7.68 0.71 7.70
N THR A 353 6.37 0.94 7.80
CA THR A 353 5.56 0.66 8.99
C THR A 353 5.21 -0.83 9.14
N GLY A 354 5.51 -1.65 8.15
CA GLY A 354 5.06 -3.02 8.06
C GLY A 354 3.63 -3.19 7.52
N ARG A 355 2.96 -2.11 7.10
CA ARG A 355 1.65 -2.19 6.42
C ARG A 355 1.79 -2.87 5.06
N ALA A 356 0.73 -3.55 4.64
CA ALA A 356 0.61 -4.10 3.31
C ALA A 356 0.53 -2.99 2.25
N THR A 357 1.00 -3.32 1.03
CA THR A 357 0.81 -2.51 -0.17
C THR A 357 0.16 -3.33 -1.26
N HIS A 358 -0.70 -2.69 -2.05
CA HIS A 358 -1.52 -3.32 -3.08
C HIS A 358 -1.13 -2.83 -4.47
N SER A 359 -1.24 -3.71 -5.45
CA SER A 359 -0.94 -3.40 -6.86
C SER A 359 -1.69 -4.35 -7.80
N HIS A 360 -1.91 -3.95 -9.04
CA HIS A 360 -2.42 -4.74 -10.16
C HIS A 360 -3.79 -5.44 -9.94
N PRO A 361 -4.86 -4.74 -9.54
CA PRO A 361 -4.98 -3.32 -9.23
C PRO A 361 -4.69 -3.02 -7.75
N ASN A 362 -4.53 -1.72 -7.42
CA ASN A 362 -4.49 -1.29 -6.03
C ASN A 362 -5.92 -1.19 -5.46
N ILE A 363 -6.43 -2.29 -4.92
CA ILE A 363 -7.78 -2.38 -4.34
C ILE A 363 -7.94 -1.47 -3.10
N ALA A 364 -6.85 -1.18 -2.37
CA ALA A 364 -6.90 -0.26 -1.23
C ALA A 364 -7.23 1.20 -1.61
N GLN A 365 -7.24 1.53 -2.91
CA GLN A 365 -7.66 2.85 -3.40
C GLN A 365 -9.11 2.91 -3.88
N VAL A 366 -9.89 1.84 -3.75
CA VAL A 366 -11.34 1.88 -4.00
C VAL A 366 -11.95 2.88 -3.03
N PRO A 367 -12.74 3.86 -3.52
CA PRO A 367 -13.22 4.95 -2.66
C PRO A 367 -14.17 4.43 -1.59
N HIS A 368 -14.14 5.11 -0.43
CA HIS A 368 -15.06 4.86 0.68
C HIS A 368 -16.52 5.15 0.24
N VAL A 369 -17.49 4.42 0.77
CA VAL A 369 -18.93 4.56 0.43
C VAL A 369 -19.45 5.99 0.56
N GLY A 370 -18.98 6.77 1.53
CA GLY A 370 -19.33 8.18 1.72
C GLY A 370 -18.65 9.15 0.75
N SER A 371 -17.75 8.70 -0.12
CA SER A 371 -17.11 9.52 -1.14
C SER A 371 -17.99 9.57 -2.40
N PRO A 372 -17.90 10.64 -3.23
CA PRO A 372 -18.63 10.69 -4.49
C PRO A 372 -18.31 9.45 -5.37
N TYR A 373 -19.36 8.75 -5.79
CA TYR A 373 -19.33 7.46 -6.51
C TYR A 373 -18.64 6.32 -5.72
N GLY A 374 -18.53 6.45 -4.40
CA GLY A 374 -17.85 5.44 -3.58
C GLY A 374 -18.68 4.18 -3.41
N ALA A 375 -19.97 4.32 -3.14
CA ALA A 375 -20.90 3.19 -3.03
C ALA A 375 -20.96 2.41 -4.34
N GLU A 376 -21.15 3.10 -5.47
CA GLU A 376 -21.22 2.50 -6.80
C GLU A 376 -19.91 1.78 -7.17
N CYS A 377 -18.75 2.35 -6.79
CA CYS A 377 -17.47 1.68 -6.99
C CYS A 377 -17.32 0.40 -6.15
N ARG A 378 -17.78 0.41 -4.88
CA ARG A 378 -17.71 -0.77 -4.01
C ARG A 378 -18.72 -1.84 -4.36
N GLU A 379 -19.88 -1.48 -4.91
CA GLU A 379 -20.86 -2.43 -5.44
C GLU A 379 -20.34 -3.29 -6.60
N LEU A 380 -19.26 -2.87 -7.26
CA LEU A 380 -18.62 -3.65 -8.32
C LEU A 380 -17.86 -4.87 -7.79
N PHE A 381 -17.44 -4.82 -6.54
CA PHE A 381 -16.72 -5.89 -5.86
C PHE A 381 -17.72 -6.76 -5.10
N THR A 382 -17.96 -7.95 -5.62
CA THR A 382 -19.04 -8.83 -5.21
C THR A 382 -18.52 -10.24 -4.88
N VAL A 383 -19.41 -11.17 -4.70
CA VAL A 383 -19.12 -12.59 -4.43
C VAL A 383 -19.61 -13.47 -5.58
N PRO A 384 -19.15 -14.72 -5.70
CA PRO A 384 -19.71 -15.67 -6.65
C PRO A 384 -21.23 -15.83 -6.47
N ASP A 385 -21.93 -16.19 -7.54
CA ASP A 385 -23.38 -16.38 -7.52
C ASP A 385 -23.81 -17.32 -6.40
N GLY A 386 -24.81 -16.90 -5.64
CA GLY A 386 -25.35 -17.66 -4.51
C GLY A 386 -24.53 -17.52 -3.21
N TRP A 387 -23.31 -16.97 -3.25
CA TRP A 387 -22.49 -16.75 -2.07
C TRP A 387 -22.88 -15.47 -1.32
N PHE A 388 -22.31 -15.32 -0.12
CA PHE A 388 -22.47 -14.16 0.77
C PHE A 388 -21.11 -13.54 1.04
N GLN A 389 -21.10 -12.25 1.30
CA GLN A 389 -19.89 -11.52 1.71
C GLN A 389 -19.95 -11.23 3.20
N ALA A 390 -18.89 -11.59 3.90
CA ALA A 390 -18.63 -11.13 5.27
C ALA A 390 -17.54 -10.06 5.22
N GLY A 391 -17.92 -8.83 5.53
CA GLY A 391 -16.97 -7.73 5.77
C GLY A 391 -16.72 -7.59 7.27
N VAL A 392 -15.47 -7.59 7.70
CA VAL A 392 -15.10 -7.48 9.12
C VAL A 392 -14.04 -6.41 9.28
N ASP A 393 -14.31 -5.42 10.14
CA ASP A 393 -13.47 -4.25 10.39
C ASP A 393 -12.99 -4.24 11.85
N ALA A 394 -11.75 -3.80 12.10
CA ALA A 394 -11.21 -3.63 13.44
C ALA A 394 -11.65 -2.30 14.07
N CYS A 395 -12.37 -2.34 15.18
CA CYS A 395 -12.92 -1.17 15.86
C CYS A 395 -11.83 -0.22 16.35
N GLY A 396 -11.74 0.99 15.75
CA GLY A 396 -10.92 2.09 16.26
C GLY A 396 -9.45 1.74 16.51
N LEU A 397 -8.84 0.91 15.67
CA LEU A 397 -7.55 0.27 15.88
C LEU A 397 -6.43 1.26 16.23
N GLU A 398 -6.36 2.40 15.54
CA GLU A 398 -5.27 3.38 15.74
C GLU A 398 -5.29 4.01 17.14
N LEU A 399 -6.49 4.35 17.65
CA LEU A 399 -6.65 4.90 19.00
C LEU A 399 -6.41 3.82 20.07
N ARG A 400 -6.75 2.58 19.78
CA ARG A 400 -6.45 1.44 20.66
C ARG A 400 -4.95 1.13 20.68
N CYS A 401 -4.24 1.30 19.56
CA CYS A 401 -2.78 1.25 19.54
C CYS A 401 -2.14 2.38 20.36
N LEU A 402 -2.66 3.59 20.24
CA LEU A 402 -2.22 4.69 21.09
C LEU A 402 -2.45 4.37 22.58
N SER A 403 -3.64 3.89 22.94
CA SER A 403 -4.01 3.48 24.31
C SER A 403 -3.05 2.45 24.89
N HIS A 404 -2.67 1.45 24.09
CA HIS A 404 -1.69 0.43 24.49
C HIS A 404 -0.36 1.05 24.95
N TYR A 405 0.16 2.01 24.19
CA TYR A 405 1.43 2.68 24.52
C TYR A 405 1.27 3.76 25.59
N LEU A 406 0.07 4.32 25.79
CA LEU A 406 -0.20 5.29 26.84
C LEU A 406 -0.36 4.64 28.23
N TYR A 407 -0.75 3.39 28.27
CA TYR A 407 -1.07 2.66 29.50
C TYR A 407 -0.05 2.85 30.66
N PRO A 408 1.28 2.84 30.41
CA PRO A 408 2.26 3.08 31.47
C PRO A 408 2.28 4.52 32.03
N PHE A 409 1.62 5.46 31.35
CA PHE A 409 1.65 6.88 31.69
C PHE A 409 0.32 7.41 32.26
N ASP A 410 -0.79 6.68 32.03
CA ASP A 410 -2.15 7.06 32.46
C ASP A 410 -2.91 5.94 33.16
N ASN A 411 -2.24 4.81 33.47
CA ASN A 411 -2.83 3.63 34.09
C ASN A 411 -4.10 3.10 33.40
N GLY A 412 -4.18 3.31 32.05
CA GLY A 412 -5.26 2.81 31.22
C GLY A 412 -6.49 3.71 31.12
N GLU A 413 -6.44 4.95 31.59
CA GLU A 413 -7.56 5.89 31.48
C GLU A 413 -7.98 6.11 30.02
N TYR A 414 -7.02 6.32 29.12
CA TYR A 414 -7.32 6.50 27.71
C TYR A 414 -7.87 5.22 27.07
N ALA A 415 -7.40 4.05 27.51
CA ALA A 415 -7.90 2.76 27.03
C ALA A 415 -9.35 2.51 27.46
N HIS A 416 -9.71 2.87 28.71
CA HIS A 416 -11.08 2.78 29.19
C HIS A 416 -12.02 3.65 28.35
N GLU A 417 -11.65 4.88 28.04
CA GLU A 417 -12.44 5.78 27.19
C GLU A 417 -12.58 5.28 25.74
N CYS A 418 -11.58 4.58 25.21
CA CYS A 418 -11.67 3.97 23.88
C CYS A 418 -12.66 2.81 23.80
N VAL A 419 -12.94 2.14 24.93
CA VAL A 419 -13.77 0.92 24.97
C VAL A 419 -15.16 1.22 25.49
N GLU A 420 -15.27 1.93 26.62
CA GLU A 420 -16.51 2.14 27.37
C GLU A 420 -17.06 3.56 27.24
N GLY A 421 -16.24 4.50 26.77
CA GLY A 421 -16.59 5.91 26.65
C GLY A 421 -16.72 6.40 25.21
N ASP A 422 -16.66 7.74 25.05
CA ASP A 422 -16.54 8.40 23.74
C ASP A 422 -15.21 9.14 23.65
N ILE A 423 -14.21 8.45 23.15
CA ILE A 423 -12.85 8.97 23.01
C ILE A 423 -12.79 10.20 22.11
N HIS A 424 -13.69 10.31 21.12
CA HIS A 424 -13.71 11.49 20.24
C HIS A 424 -14.25 12.72 20.96
N THR A 425 -15.27 12.57 21.82
CA THR A 425 -15.74 13.64 22.68
C THR A 425 -14.68 14.02 23.72
N LYS A 426 -13.98 13.05 24.33
CA LYS A 426 -12.85 13.34 25.23
C LYS A 426 -11.75 14.14 24.51
N ASN A 427 -11.36 13.74 23.31
CA ASN A 427 -10.37 14.47 22.52
C ASN A 427 -10.87 15.86 22.09
N GLN A 428 -12.17 16.00 21.79
CA GLN A 428 -12.82 17.28 21.50
C GLN A 428 -12.64 18.26 22.65
N LEU A 429 -13.01 17.85 23.86
CA LEU A 429 -12.89 18.67 25.06
C LEU A 429 -11.42 19.01 25.38
N ALA A 430 -10.52 18.03 25.26
CA ALA A 430 -9.10 18.21 25.50
C ALA A 430 -8.45 19.23 24.55
N ALA A 431 -8.83 19.21 23.28
CA ALA A 431 -8.37 20.19 22.28
C ALA A 431 -9.16 21.50 22.34
N GLY A 432 -10.39 21.49 22.93
CA GLY A 432 -11.32 22.62 22.94
C GLY A 432 -11.93 22.90 21.58
N LEU A 433 -12.24 21.83 20.85
CA LEU A 433 -12.86 21.90 19.53
C LEU A 433 -14.38 22.05 19.63
N PRO A 434 -15.03 22.79 18.71
CA PRO A 434 -16.48 23.01 18.74
C PRO A 434 -17.28 21.74 18.43
N GLU A 435 -16.75 20.85 17.58
CA GLU A 435 -17.48 19.69 17.08
C GLU A 435 -16.70 18.38 17.25
N ARG A 436 -17.45 17.30 17.55
CA ARG A 436 -16.90 15.94 17.68
C ARG A 436 -16.23 15.42 16.39
N ASN A 437 -16.79 15.73 15.22
CA ASN A 437 -16.23 15.33 13.94
C ASN A 437 -14.88 16.02 13.65
N MET A 438 -14.72 17.27 14.07
CA MET A 438 -13.42 17.97 14.01
C MET A 438 -12.39 17.28 14.90
N ALA A 439 -12.79 16.80 16.08
CA ALA A 439 -11.90 16.07 16.97
C ALA A 439 -11.44 14.74 16.37
N LYS A 440 -12.30 14.04 15.65
CA LYS A 440 -11.91 12.83 14.91
C LYS A 440 -10.82 13.15 13.88
N THR A 441 -11.00 14.16 13.06
CA THR A 441 -10.01 14.58 12.06
C THR A 441 -8.72 15.09 12.73
N PHE A 442 -8.87 15.89 13.80
CA PHE A 442 -7.74 16.44 14.55
C PHE A 442 -6.85 15.35 15.15
N ILE A 443 -7.42 14.37 15.86
CA ILE A 443 -6.62 13.34 16.54
C ILE A 443 -5.83 12.49 15.52
N TYR A 444 -6.44 12.11 14.41
CA TYR A 444 -5.72 11.38 13.37
C TYR A 444 -4.63 12.25 12.70
N GLY A 445 -4.93 13.50 12.35
CA GLY A 445 -3.92 14.44 11.86
C GLY A 445 -2.76 14.60 12.83
N PHE A 446 -3.06 14.79 14.12
CA PHE A 446 -2.05 14.89 15.17
C PHE A 446 -1.18 13.64 15.29
N LEU A 447 -1.78 12.44 15.29
CA LEU A 447 -1.07 11.17 15.37
C LEU A 447 -0.20 10.90 14.14
N TYR A 448 -0.68 11.32 12.96
CA TYR A 448 0.09 11.21 11.72
C TYR A 448 1.19 12.28 11.57
N GLY A 449 1.34 13.15 12.58
CA GLY A 449 2.39 14.14 12.60
C GLY A 449 2.12 15.36 11.71
N ALA A 450 0.84 15.69 11.48
CA ALA A 450 0.45 16.89 10.77
C ALA A 450 1.12 18.13 11.41
N GLY A 451 1.64 19.04 10.59
CA GLY A 451 2.16 20.32 11.03
C GLY A 451 1.06 21.23 11.56
N ASP A 452 1.45 22.35 12.19
CA ASP A 452 0.50 23.26 12.81
C ASP A 452 -0.43 23.92 11.78
N ALA A 453 0.03 24.18 10.56
CA ALA A 453 -0.79 24.66 9.46
C ALA A 453 -1.94 23.68 9.13
N LYS A 454 -1.62 22.39 8.98
CA LYS A 454 -2.64 21.36 8.68
C LYS A 454 -3.61 21.13 9.84
N ILE A 455 -3.14 21.25 11.08
CA ILE A 455 -4.01 21.18 12.26
C ILE A 455 -4.93 22.41 12.32
N GLY A 456 -4.43 23.60 12.02
CA GLY A 456 -5.24 24.83 11.95
C GLY A 456 -6.34 24.74 10.89
N GLU A 457 -6.02 24.19 9.72
CA GLU A 457 -6.99 23.98 8.63
C GLU A 457 -8.20 23.13 9.04
N ILE A 458 -8.01 22.12 9.90
CA ILE A 458 -9.11 21.27 10.40
C ILE A 458 -10.23 22.09 11.06
N VAL A 459 -9.87 23.22 11.66
CA VAL A 459 -10.81 24.13 12.32
C VAL A 459 -11.12 25.40 11.51
N GLY A 460 -10.66 25.45 10.25
CA GLY A 460 -10.81 26.65 9.41
C GLY A 460 -9.96 27.83 9.88
N GLY A 461 -8.86 27.57 10.60
CA GLY A 461 -7.95 28.55 11.18
C GLY A 461 -6.55 28.51 10.56
N THR A 462 -5.64 29.32 11.13
CA THR A 462 -4.26 29.49 10.70
C THR A 462 -3.31 28.48 11.37
N ALA A 463 -2.04 28.46 10.94
CA ALA A 463 -0.99 27.69 11.60
C ALA A 463 -0.83 28.04 13.10
N GLU A 464 -1.07 29.31 13.48
CA GLU A 464 -1.03 29.76 14.89
C GLU A 464 -2.16 29.11 15.69
N HIS A 465 -3.38 29.05 15.16
CA HIS A 465 -4.50 28.32 15.76
C HIS A 465 -4.16 26.84 15.91
N GLY A 466 -3.53 26.22 14.91
CA GLY A 466 -3.07 24.83 14.98
C GLY A 466 -2.04 24.60 16.09
N ALA A 467 -1.09 25.51 16.26
CA ALA A 467 -0.11 25.47 17.34
C ALA A 467 -0.77 25.60 18.73
N GLU A 468 -1.76 26.49 18.87
CA GLU A 468 -2.54 26.65 20.09
C GLU A 468 -3.34 25.39 20.43
N LEU A 469 -4.04 24.80 19.45
CA LEU A 469 -4.78 23.55 19.61
C LEU A 469 -3.88 22.42 20.08
N ARG A 470 -2.73 22.25 19.42
CA ARG A 470 -1.71 21.27 19.80
C ARG A 470 -1.24 21.48 21.25
N LYS A 471 -0.92 22.71 21.63
CA LYS A 471 -0.47 23.09 22.97
C LYS A 471 -1.57 22.79 24.02
N LYS A 472 -2.81 23.17 23.74
CA LYS A 472 -3.97 22.93 24.61
C LYS A 472 -4.22 21.43 24.78
N PHE A 473 -4.25 20.68 23.69
CA PHE A 473 -4.42 19.23 23.70
C PHE A 473 -3.33 18.52 24.51
N LEU A 474 -2.04 18.83 24.26
CA LEU A 474 -0.92 18.23 25.01
C LEU A 474 -0.90 18.63 26.49
N LYS A 475 -1.46 19.79 26.85
CA LYS A 475 -1.64 20.20 28.26
C LYS A 475 -2.73 19.36 28.93
N ALA A 476 -3.84 19.11 28.23
CA ALA A 476 -4.96 18.31 28.72
C ALA A 476 -4.67 16.79 28.69
N THR A 477 -3.71 16.34 27.86
CA THR A 477 -3.33 14.93 27.72
C THR A 477 -1.84 14.71 28.02
N PRO A 478 -1.39 14.87 29.29
CA PRO A 478 0.02 14.81 29.66
C PRO A 478 0.67 13.45 29.38
N ALA A 479 -0.10 12.36 29.36
CA ALA A 479 0.37 11.02 29.03
C ALA A 479 0.90 10.96 27.58
N ILE A 480 0.24 11.60 26.62
CA ILE A 480 0.70 11.67 25.22
C ILE A 480 2.04 12.40 25.13
N LYS A 481 2.19 13.51 25.85
CA LYS A 481 3.45 14.26 25.92
C LYS A 481 4.59 13.40 26.50
N LYS A 482 4.31 12.64 27.58
CA LYS A 482 5.27 11.70 28.18
C LYS A 482 5.67 10.60 27.19
N LEU A 483 4.70 10.01 26.47
CA LEU A 483 4.96 9.00 25.45
C LEU A 483 5.85 9.56 24.32
N GLN A 484 5.52 10.73 23.78
CA GLN A 484 6.34 11.40 22.76
C GLN A 484 7.78 11.63 23.24
N GLN A 485 7.94 12.08 24.49
CA GLN A 485 9.28 12.32 25.08
C GLN A 485 10.03 10.99 25.29
N SER A 486 9.36 9.95 25.72
CA SER A 486 9.94 8.61 25.88
C SER A 486 10.48 8.07 24.54
N VAL A 487 9.67 8.14 23.47
CA VAL A 487 10.09 7.72 22.12
C VAL A 487 11.29 8.54 21.62
N LYS A 488 11.27 9.86 21.83
CA LYS A 488 12.41 10.74 21.47
C LYS A 488 13.69 10.35 22.22
N ASN A 489 13.59 10.07 23.53
CA ASN A 489 14.73 9.71 24.36
C ASN A 489 15.29 8.31 24.04
N LEU A 490 14.46 7.38 23.58
CA LEU A 490 14.93 6.08 23.05
C LEU A 490 15.81 6.26 21.81
N LEU A 491 15.43 7.13 20.89
CA LEU A 491 16.09 7.33 19.61
C LEU A 491 17.29 8.29 19.68
N SER A 492 17.27 9.28 20.59
CA SER A 492 18.23 10.40 20.56
C SER A 492 18.58 10.93 21.93
N THR A 493 19.78 11.53 22.05
CA THR A 493 20.22 12.31 23.20
C THR A 493 20.26 13.80 22.82
N TYR A 494 19.96 14.68 23.74
CA TYR A 494 20.16 16.11 23.54
C TYR A 494 21.63 16.47 23.83
N ASN A 495 22.33 16.97 22.81
CA ASN A 495 23.68 17.50 22.94
C ASN A 495 23.57 18.97 23.33
N VAL A 496 24.04 19.32 24.54
CA VAL A 496 23.92 20.68 25.09
C VAL A 496 24.85 21.66 24.38
N GLU A 497 26.05 21.19 24.01
CA GLU A 497 27.05 22.03 23.35
C GLU A 497 26.61 22.44 21.95
N MET A 498 26.08 21.47 21.17
CA MET A 498 25.60 21.69 19.81
C MET A 498 24.15 22.18 19.75
N ARG A 499 23.45 22.27 20.88
CA ARG A 499 22.03 22.66 21.00
C ARG A 499 21.09 21.88 20.10
N GLN A 500 21.43 20.60 19.80
CA GLN A 500 20.67 19.73 18.92
C GLN A 500 20.56 18.31 19.47
N ARG A 501 19.64 17.51 18.89
CA ARG A 501 19.53 16.09 19.23
C ARG A 501 20.39 15.25 18.32
N GLU A 502 21.14 14.32 18.89
CA GLU A 502 21.95 13.33 18.20
C GLU A 502 21.33 11.94 18.30
N TRP A 503 21.43 11.17 17.23
CA TRP A 503 20.87 9.82 17.18
C TRP A 503 21.69 8.85 18.04
N LYS A 504 21.01 8.13 18.95
CA LYS A 504 21.54 6.93 19.60
C LYS A 504 21.32 5.71 18.72
N THR A 505 20.14 5.62 18.12
CA THR A 505 19.73 4.55 17.21
C THR A 505 18.67 5.08 16.26
N ARG A 506 18.58 4.44 15.09
CA ARG A 506 17.51 4.73 14.12
C ARG A 506 16.40 3.69 14.16
N TYR A 507 16.39 2.81 15.15
CA TYR A 507 15.44 1.72 15.20
C TYR A 507 14.60 1.77 16.47
N LEU A 508 13.27 1.60 16.28
CA LEU A 508 12.32 1.26 17.33
C LEU A 508 11.99 -0.23 17.27
N LYS A 509 11.46 -0.77 18.34
CA LYS A 509 10.93 -2.15 18.37
C LYS A 509 9.42 -2.12 18.17
N GLY A 510 8.92 -2.88 17.18
CA GLY A 510 7.51 -3.18 17.00
C GLY A 510 6.98 -4.17 18.03
N LEU A 511 5.66 -4.44 18.01
CA LEU A 511 4.99 -5.35 18.96
C LEU A 511 5.56 -6.78 18.95
N ASP A 512 5.95 -7.27 17.80
CA ASP A 512 6.57 -8.60 17.60
C ASP A 512 8.10 -8.57 17.70
N GLY A 513 8.68 -7.46 18.13
CA GLY A 513 10.11 -7.29 18.29
C GLY A 513 10.89 -6.98 17.02
N ARG A 514 10.23 -6.81 15.84
CA ARG A 514 10.87 -6.32 14.61
C ARG A 514 11.51 -4.97 14.81
N LEU A 515 12.53 -4.67 14.01
CA LEU A 515 13.19 -3.37 14.01
C LEU A 515 12.53 -2.45 12.98
N LEU A 516 12.06 -1.30 13.44
CA LEU A 516 11.40 -0.26 12.65
C LEU A 516 12.38 0.88 12.38
N TYR A 517 12.79 1.06 11.14
CA TYR A 517 13.72 2.14 10.77
C TYR A 517 13.03 3.51 10.81
N THR A 518 13.55 4.41 11.61
CA THR A 518 13.00 5.74 11.85
C THR A 518 13.73 6.78 10.98
N ARG A 519 13.00 7.43 10.07
CA ARG A 519 13.54 8.46 9.18
C ARG A 519 13.79 9.77 9.91
N SER A 520 12.86 10.17 10.78
CA SER A 520 12.94 11.40 11.58
C SER A 520 12.38 11.18 12.99
N ILE A 521 12.86 11.95 13.95
CA ILE A 521 12.37 11.90 15.35
C ILE A 521 10.89 12.32 15.42
N HIS A 522 10.46 13.24 14.54
CA HIS A 522 9.09 13.73 14.52
C HIS A 522 8.08 12.65 14.09
N SER A 523 8.46 11.80 13.13
CA SER A 523 7.61 10.72 12.62
C SER A 523 7.66 9.42 13.46
N ALA A 524 8.46 9.40 14.53
CA ALA A 524 8.76 8.18 15.26
C ALA A 524 7.53 7.58 15.97
N LEU A 525 6.71 8.43 16.62
CA LEU A 525 5.49 7.97 17.27
C LEU A 525 4.49 7.41 16.24
N ASN A 526 4.29 8.12 15.13
CA ASN A 526 3.45 7.66 14.03
C ASN A 526 3.91 6.28 13.49
N LEU A 527 5.23 6.13 13.23
CA LEU A 527 5.81 4.86 12.81
C LEU A 527 5.49 3.73 13.79
N LEU A 528 5.62 3.98 15.09
CA LEU A 528 5.35 3.00 16.14
C LEU A 528 3.87 2.58 16.16
N LEU A 529 2.95 3.54 16.11
CA LEU A 529 1.50 3.29 16.14
C LEU A 529 1.02 2.57 14.87
N GLN A 530 1.42 3.04 13.70
CA GLN A 530 1.05 2.40 12.43
C GLN A 530 1.61 0.98 12.32
N SER A 531 2.84 0.75 12.83
CA SER A 531 3.41 -0.59 12.86
C SER A 531 2.65 -1.51 13.82
N ALA A 532 2.24 -1.00 14.98
CA ALA A 532 1.43 -1.78 15.91
C ALA A 532 0.11 -2.23 15.28
N GLY A 533 -0.61 -1.32 14.61
CA GLY A 533 -1.82 -1.66 13.88
C GLY A 533 -1.58 -2.69 12.77
N ALA A 534 -0.50 -2.53 11.99
CA ALA A 534 -0.15 -3.48 10.93
C ALA A 534 0.16 -4.90 11.46
N ILE A 535 0.89 -5.00 12.57
CA ILE A 535 1.23 -6.28 13.22
C ILE A 535 -0.03 -6.94 13.79
N VAL A 536 -0.88 -6.17 14.48
CA VAL A 536 -2.17 -6.64 14.99
C VAL A 536 -3.03 -7.21 13.86
N CYS A 537 -3.20 -6.45 12.77
CA CYS A 537 -4.02 -6.89 11.63
C CYS A 537 -3.46 -8.13 10.95
N LYS A 538 -2.13 -8.23 10.76
CA LYS A 538 -1.53 -9.43 10.17
C LYS A 538 -1.76 -10.67 11.02
N TYR A 539 -1.55 -10.55 12.32
CA TYR A 539 -1.79 -11.68 13.22
C TYR A 539 -3.28 -12.05 13.23
N TRP A 540 -4.14 -11.05 13.26
CA TRP A 540 -5.59 -11.21 13.22
C TRP A 540 -6.07 -11.98 12.00
N ILE A 541 -5.66 -11.59 10.77
CA ILE A 541 -6.11 -12.29 9.54
C ILE A 541 -5.59 -13.72 9.47
N VAL A 542 -4.34 -13.95 9.87
CA VAL A 542 -3.75 -15.29 9.94
C VAL A 542 -4.51 -16.14 10.96
N ARG A 543 -4.78 -15.57 12.12
CA ARG A 543 -5.51 -16.26 13.18
C ARG A 543 -6.96 -16.54 12.82
N THR A 544 -7.60 -15.66 12.05
CA THR A 544 -8.96 -15.89 11.51
C THR A 544 -8.96 -17.13 10.63
N GLU A 545 -8.04 -17.22 9.66
CA GLU A 545 -7.94 -18.42 8.80
C GLU A 545 -7.68 -19.70 9.63
N GLU A 546 -6.70 -19.67 10.55
CA GLU A 546 -6.40 -20.81 11.41
C GLU A 546 -7.62 -21.31 12.19
N ARG A 547 -8.44 -20.39 12.71
CA ARG A 547 -9.65 -20.74 13.46
C ARG A 547 -10.72 -21.37 12.59
N LEU A 548 -10.93 -20.83 11.39
CA LEU A 548 -11.90 -21.38 10.42
C LEU A 548 -11.49 -22.79 9.95
N LEU A 549 -10.20 -22.98 9.65
CA LEU A 549 -9.67 -24.31 9.30
C LEU A 549 -9.82 -25.32 10.45
N ASN A 550 -9.62 -24.89 11.71
CA ASN A 550 -9.80 -25.75 12.88
C ASN A 550 -11.27 -26.17 13.12
N LEU A 551 -12.23 -25.42 12.59
CA LEU A 551 -13.65 -25.82 12.56
C LEU A 551 -13.98 -26.79 11.41
N GLY A 552 -12.99 -27.16 10.60
CA GLY A 552 -13.18 -28.03 9.44
C GLY A 552 -13.70 -27.34 8.20
N LEU A 553 -13.74 -26.00 8.16
CA LEU A 553 -14.06 -25.23 6.98
C LEU A 553 -12.86 -25.18 6.02
N ASP A 554 -13.12 -25.33 4.73
CA ASP A 554 -12.08 -25.38 3.70
C ASP A 554 -11.95 -24.00 3.02
N HIS A 555 -10.72 -23.43 3.07
CA HIS A 555 -10.40 -22.20 2.35
C HIS A 555 -10.36 -22.50 0.83
N GLY A 556 -11.22 -21.84 0.08
CA GLY A 556 -11.43 -22.07 -1.34
C GLY A 556 -12.80 -22.68 -1.67
N LYS A 557 -13.35 -23.53 -0.76
CA LYS A 557 -14.65 -24.20 -0.95
C LYS A 557 -15.77 -23.62 -0.09
N ASP A 558 -15.49 -23.40 1.20
CA ASP A 558 -16.48 -22.90 2.15
C ASP A 558 -16.39 -21.40 2.35
N PHE A 559 -15.16 -20.88 2.34
CA PHE A 559 -14.86 -19.46 2.40
C PHE A 559 -13.65 -19.10 1.55
N GLN A 560 -13.55 -17.84 1.11
CA GLN A 560 -12.44 -17.30 0.32
C GLN A 560 -12.12 -15.90 0.82
N LEU A 561 -10.90 -15.67 1.34
CA LEU A 561 -10.42 -14.31 1.59
C LEU A 561 -10.21 -13.65 0.23
N MET A 562 -10.94 -12.54 -0.03
CA MET A 562 -10.91 -11.81 -1.29
C MET A 562 -10.08 -10.52 -1.20
N ALA A 563 -10.12 -9.85 -0.04
CA ALA A 563 -9.33 -8.65 0.20
C ALA A 563 -8.99 -8.48 1.69
N TRP A 564 -7.81 -7.93 1.93
CA TRP A 564 -7.37 -7.41 3.21
C TRP A 564 -6.87 -5.98 3.01
N ILE A 565 -7.60 -5.00 3.55
CA ILE A 565 -7.33 -3.58 3.34
C ILE A 565 -7.15 -2.92 4.69
N HIS A 566 -5.90 -2.66 5.05
CA HIS A 566 -5.51 -2.06 6.34
C HIS A 566 -6.00 -2.85 7.56
N ASP A 567 -7.17 -2.53 8.06
CA ASP A 567 -7.86 -3.07 9.23
C ASP A 567 -9.20 -3.77 8.89
N GLU A 568 -9.45 -4.01 7.60
CA GLU A 568 -10.67 -4.61 7.05
C GLU A 568 -10.37 -5.93 6.33
N GLN A 569 -11.18 -6.97 6.54
CA GLN A 569 -11.21 -8.24 5.80
C GLN A 569 -12.49 -8.34 5.00
N GLN A 570 -12.39 -8.74 3.72
CA GLN A 570 -13.55 -9.09 2.87
C GLN A 570 -13.45 -10.55 2.48
N ILE A 571 -14.43 -11.34 2.90
CA ILE A 571 -14.44 -12.81 2.79
C ILE A 571 -15.71 -13.25 2.10
N ALA A 572 -15.60 -14.00 0.97
CA ALA A 572 -16.72 -14.68 0.37
C ALA A 572 -17.02 -15.97 1.14
N CYS A 573 -18.28 -16.24 1.40
CA CYS A 573 -18.78 -17.37 2.17
C CYS A 573 -19.86 -18.09 1.37
N ARG A 574 -19.77 -19.43 1.29
CA ARG A 574 -20.68 -20.24 0.49
C ARG A 574 -22.14 -20.14 0.95
N THR A 575 -22.38 -19.95 2.24
CA THR A 575 -23.70 -19.77 2.84
C THR A 575 -23.71 -18.63 3.84
N GLU A 576 -24.90 -18.09 4.15
CA GLU A 576 -25.06 -17.05 5.16
C GLU A 576 -24.62 -17.53 6.55
N GLY A 577 -24.94 -18.77 6.92
CA GLY A 577 -24.48 -19.36 8.18
C GLY A 577 -22.96 -19.48 8.28
N ILE A 578 -22.23 -19.70 7.16
CA ILE A 578 -20.76 -19.63 7.16
C ILE A 578 -20.30 -18.19 7.35
N ALA A 579 -20.99 -17.20 6.76
CA ALA A 579 -20.64 -15.79 6.95
C ALA A 579 -20.78 -15.36 8.43
N GLU A 580 -21.83 -15.83 9.12
CA GLU A 580 -22.00 -15.61 10.56
C GLU A 580 -20.87 -16.24 11.37
N ILE A 581 -20.46 -17.47 11.03
CA ILE A 581 -19.32 -18.17 11.65
C ILE A 581 -18.04 -17.36 11.42
N VAL A 582 -17.79 -16.90 10.19
CA VAL A 582 -16.62 -16.09 9.84
C VAL A 582 -16.53 -14.83 10.69
N ILE A 583 -17.62 -14.07 10.82
CA ILE A 583 -17.65 -12.85 11.66
C ILE A 583 -17.33 -13.18 13.12
N LYS A 584 -17.97 -14.23 13.67
CA LYS A 584 -17.74 -14.66 15.05
C LYS A 584 -16.28 -15.09 15.29
N GLU A 585 -15.73 -15.89 14.37
CA GLU A 585 -14.36 -16.39 14.50
C GLU A 585 -13.33 -15.30 14.26
N ALA A 586 -13.60 -14.32 13.37
CA ALA A 586 -12.77 -13.15 13.20
C ALA A 586 -12.74 -12.27 14.47
N GLN A 587 -13.88 -12.09 15.14
CA GLN A 587 -13.94 -11.41 16.44
C GLN A 587 -13.13 -12.15 17.51
N GLN A 588 -13.28 -13.46 17.57
CA GLN A 588 -12.52 -14.26 18.53
C GLN A 588 -11.01 -14.27 18.20
N ALA A 589 -10.64 -14.27 16.92
CA ALA A 589 -9.25 -14.13 16.47
C ALA A 589 -8.64 -12.77 16.90
N MET A 590 -9.43 -11.69 16.89
CA MET A 590 -8.98 -10.38 17.40
C MET A 590 -8.71 -10.42 18.90
N ARG A 591 -9.53 -11.13 19.68
CA ARG A 591 -9.33 -11.34 21.12
C ARG A 591 -8.10 -12.24 21.39
N ASP A 592 -7.86 -13.25 20.54
CA ASP A 592 -6.64 -14.07 20.58
C ASP A 592 -5.41 -13.20 20.30
N THR A 593 -5.50 -12.29 19.33
CA THR A 593 -4.45 -11.32 19.00
C THR A 593 -4.12 -10.41 20.18
N GLN A 594 -5.14 -9.90 20.86
CA GLN A 594 -4.97 -9.10 22.07
C GLN A 594 -4.17 -9.88 23.13
N ARG A 595 -4.55 -11.13 23.41
CA ARG A 595 -3.86 -11.99 24.38
C ARG A 595 -2.43 -12.29 23.98
N TYR A 596 -2.22 -12.62 22.71
CA TYR A 596 -0.89 -12.98 22.19
C TYR A 596 0.14 -11.86 22.34
N PHE A 597 -0.26 -10.62 22.06
CA PHE A 597 0.62 -9.45 22.22
C PHE A 597 0.55 -8.81 23.61
N ASN A 598 -0.20 -9.39 24.56
CA ASN A 598 -0.46 -8.77 25.86
C ASN A 598 -0.89 -7.29 25.69
N PHE A 599 -1.82 -7.08 24.76
CA PHE A 599 -2.25 -5.75 24.36
C PHE A 599 -3.11 -5.11 25.46
N ARG A 600 -2.75 -3.91 25.89
CA ARG A 600 -3.28 -3.25 27.09
C ARG A 600 -4.57 -2.47 26.89
N CYS A 601 -5.15 -2.54 25.70
CA CYS A 601 -6.46 -2.02 25.37
C CYS A 601 -7.26 -3.16 24.73
N GLN A 602 -8.54 -3.27 25.04
CA GLN A 602 -9.38 -4.29 24.42
C GLN A 602 -9.43 -4.08 22.92
N LEU A 603 -9.19 -5.15 22.14
CA LEU A 603 -9.36 -5.17 20.70
C LEU A 603 -10.68 -5.84 20.37
N ASP A 604 -11.41 -5.30 19.39
CA ASP A 604 -12.68 -5.85 18.92
C ASP A 604 -12.89 -5.56 17.44
N THR A 605 -13.91 -6.20 16.85
CA THR A 605 -14.26 -6.08 15.44
C THR A 605 -15.76 -5.91 15.27
N GLU A 606 -16.14 -5.23 14.20
CA GLU A 606 -17.51 -5.17 13.69
C GLU A 606 -17.61 -5.96 12.39
N GLY A 607 -18.71 -6.71 12.21
CA GLY A 607 -18.92 -7.50 11.02
C GLY A 607 -20.30 -7.27 10.41
N LYS A 608 -20.38 -7.27 9.09
CA LYS A 608 -21.62 -7.19 8.32
C LYS A 608 -21.66 -8.27 7.24
N ILE A 609 -22.87 -8.72 6.93
CA ILE A 609 -23.12 -9.67 5.83
C ILE A 609 -23.82 -8.94 4.70
N GLY A 610 -23.39 -9.18 3.47
CA GLY A 610 -23.97 -8.59 2.27
C GLY A 610 -23.73 -9.44 1.04
N LYS A 611 -23.92 -8.84 -0.13
CA LYS A 611 -23.66 -9.46 -1.44
C LYS A 611 -22.50 -8.79 -2.19
N ASN A 612 -22.07 -7.64 -1.72
CA ASN A 612 -20.98 -6.85 -2.30
C ASN A 612 -20.27 -6.04 -1.21
N TRP A 613 -19.21 -5.40 -1.56
CA TRP A 613 -18.40 -4.63 -0.60
C TRP A 613 -19.12 -3.39 -0.04
N ALA A 614 -20.04 -2.78 -0.79
CA ALA A 614 -20.80 -1.62 -0.29
C ALA A 614 -21.77 -2.03 0.83
N ASP A 615 -22.37 -3.22 0.77
CA ASP A 615 -23.29 -3.73 1.80
C ASP A 615 -22.58 -4.01 3.13
N CYS A 616 -21.28 -4.31 3.06
CA CYS A 616 -20.46 -4.75 4.19
C CYS A 616 -19.66 -3.64 4.87
N HIS A 617 -19.93 -2.36 4.53
CA HIS A 617 -19.13 -1.25 5.06
C HIS A 617 -19.96 -0.18 5.78
#